data_254bc11ad151e65d3f4ddffa76a29c7f
#
_entry.id   254bc11ad151e65d3f4ddffa76a29c7f
#
_cell.length_a   1.000
_cell.length_b   1.000
_cell.length_c   1.000
_cell.angle_alpha   90.00
_cell.angle_beta   90.00
_cell.angle_gamma   90.00
#
_symmetry.space_group_name_H-M   'P 1'
#
loop_
_entity.id
_entity.type
_entity.pdbx_description
1 polymer ?
#
loop_
_entity_poly.entity_id
_entity_poly.type
_entity_poly.pdbx_seq_one_letter_code
_entity_poly.pdbx_strand_id
1 'polypeptide(L)'
;MNGTVRKGGNMKVIRQLLKGSMKYFVLCILAGVLFTVCELVIPQILRVSVDSVIGDSKPDIPAFLLSALDSVGGIAAVRANMWSLALLVLLFGGLSAVFRYAMNMYNAKAGETLVKTGRDLLYGHIQRLPWSWHSENPTGDIIQRCTSDIERIKTFFQEQFVAVFRIVILIVLSLVCMIAMNFKLSLVALIMFPIIILYSWLFHNRIRDRFTDCDENEGVLSTIAQENLTGIRVVRAFGQEDFERRRFDAQNEHYTSLWIKLCRTLGSFWAVGDLTSCLQVMLTVIFGSVLCVKGEMSAGEFISFTVYNSMLINPVRRLGRMISEMSKAGVSVSRIADVLLAPTEKDTENAEAAPMTGDIEFKNVSFAYKDGDEVLKDLSFTVPAGSSFGVLGSTGSGKSSIILLLCRLCDPDSGSICVGGSDIAQMPAKWVRSNVGVVLQEPFLFSRSIEENIGICGADDAEVRRAARTACIDSDIESFANGYDTMVGERGVTLSGGQRQRVAIARMLTRKTPIIVFDDSLSAVDTETDERIRTALNADLKGITNIIVSHRITTLLGCDRVLVLENGTASDIGTPQELLQRDGLFRRIYDIQMAIEEESV
;
A
#
# COMPACT_ATOMS: atom_id res chain seq x y z
N MET A 1 4.82 19.94 -19.22
CA MET A 1 5.63 20.26 -18.02
C MET A 1 5.53 19.23 -16.87
N ASN A 2 4.63 18.22 -16.93
CA ASN A 2 4.42 17.27 -15.81
C ASN A 2 5.49 16.15 -15.64
N GLY A 3 6.30 15.84 -16.63
CA GLY A 3 7.23 14.71 -16.54
C GLY A 3 8.52 14.95 -15.74
N THR A 4 9.04 16.16 -15.72
CA THR A 4 10.28 16.51 -15.00
C THR A 4 10.04 16.75 -13.51
N VAL A 5 8.91 17.33 -13.14
CA VAL A 5 8.50 17.52 -11.73
C VAL A 5 8.21 16.18 -11.06
N ARG A 6 7.53 15.25 -11.76
CA ARG A 6 7.28 13.88 -11.29
C ARG A 6 8.57 13.08 -11.06
N LYS A 7 9.56 13.19 -11.96
CA LYS A 7 10.87 12.51 -11.80
C LYS A 7 11.64 12.99 -10.56
N GLY A 8 11.63 14.30 -10.27
CA GLY A 8 12.26 14.85 -9.07
C GLY A 8 11.61 14.40 -7.77
N GLY A 9 10.27 14.30 -7.76
CA GLY A 9 9.48 13.76 -6.63
C GLY A 9 9.82 12.30 -6.33
N ASN A 10 9.83 11.46 -7.36
CA ASN A 10 10.15 10.04 -7.23
C ASN A 10 11.54 9.79 -6.65
N MET A 11 12.54 10.56 -7.05
CA MET A 11 13.91 10.44 -6.51
C MET A 11 13.98 10.83 -5.03
N LYS A 12 13.23 11.85 -4.62
CA LYS A 12 13.13 12.25 -3.20
C LYS A 12 12.51 11.13 -2.37
N VAL A 13 11.44 10.52 -2.87
CA VAL A 13 10.76 9.39 -2.21
C VAL A 13 11.67 8.17 -2.10
N ILE A 14 12.37 7.79 -3.18
CA ILE A 14 13.35 6.69 -3.15
C ILE A 14 14.41 6.94 -2.07
N ARG A 15 14.95 8.19 -1.99
CA ARG A 15 15.93 8.53 -0.96
C ARG A 15 15.39 8.42 0.45
N GLN A 16 14.12 8.76 0.67
CA GLN A 16 13.46 8.60 1.96
C GLN A 16 13.27 7.12 2.32
N LEU A 17 12.79 6.30 1.37
CA LEU A 17 12.61 4.85 1.55
C LEU A 17 13.93 4.13 1.85
N LEU A 18 15.02 4.54 1.21
CA LEU A 18 16.34 3.96 1.42
C LEU A 18 17.03 4.43 2.71
N LYS A 19 16.46 5.43 3.40
CA LYS A 19 17.04 5.95 4.64
C LYS A 19 17.08 4.85 5.71
N GLY A 20 18.30 4.54 6.21
CA GLY A 20 18.53 3.47 7.19
C GLY A 20 18.87 2.11 6.57
N SER A 21 18.39 1.77 5.36
CA SER A 21 18.71 0.53 4.65
C SER A 21 20.00 0.61 3.81
N MET A 22 20.41 1.81 3.40
CA MET A 22 21.55 2.05 2.50
C MET A 22 22.84 1.40 3.02
N LYS A 23 23.12 1.49 4.32
CA LYS A 23 24.32 0.87 4.93
C LYS A 23 24.36 -0.65 4.71
N TYR A 24 23.22 -1.31 4.78
CA TYR A 24 23.12 -2.74 4.55
C TYR A 24 23.27 -3.10 3.07
N PHE A 25 22.74 -2.28 2.13
CA PHE A 25 22.99 -2.46 0.70
C PHE A 25 24.47 -2.27 0.34
N VAL A 26 25.16 -1.30 0.94
CA VAL A 26 26.61 -1.12 0.73
C VAL A 26 27.38 -2.33 1.25
N LEU A 27 27.08 -2.82 2.45
CA LEU A 27 27.72 -4.03 3.01
C LEU A 27 27.40 -5.28 2.16
N CYS A 28 26.19 -5.39 1.64
CA CYS A 28 25.79 -6.45 0.71
C CYS A 28 26.64 -6.41 -0.59
N ILE A 29 26.80 -5.24 -1.19
CA ILE A 29 27.61 -5.06 -2.41
C ILE A 29 29.08 -5.40 -2.12
N LEU A 30 29.64 -4.92 -1.00
CA LEU A 30 31.03 -5.24 -0.61
C LEU A 30 31.24 -6.75 -0.41
N ALA A 31 30.32 -7.41 0.31
CA ALA A 31 30.34 -8.84 0.47
C ALA A 31 30.21 -9.58 -0.88
N GLY A 32 29.37 -9.06 -1.78
CA GLY A 32 29.19 -9.58 -3.14
C GLY A 32 30.45 -9.44 -4.02
N VAL A 33 31.20 -8.34 -3.87
CA VAL A 33 32.52 -8.16 -4.53
C VAL A 33 33.51 -9.20 -4.04
N LEU A 34 33.64 -9.34 -2.70
CA LEU A 34 34.55 -10.32 -2.10
C LEU A 34 34.18 -11.76 -2.48
N PHE A 35 32.88 -12.07 -2.47
CA PHE A 35 32.37 -13.35 -2.96
C PHE A 35 32.80 -13.61 -4.43
N THR A 36 32.59 -12.63 -5.32
CA THR A 36 32.94 -12.74 -6.75
C THR A 36 34.46 -12.90 -6.94
N VAL A 37 35.27 -12.18 -6.19
CA VAL A 37 36.74 -12.31 -6.25
C VAL A 37 37.16 -13.74 -5.82
N CYS A 38 36.65 -14.25 -4.71
CA CYS A 38 36.94 -15.61 -4.28
C CYS A 38 36.52 -16.67 -5.31
N GLU A 39 35.36 -16.47 -5.95
CA GLU A 39 34.85 -17.36 -6.99
C GLU A 39 35.75 -17.37 -8.25
N LEU A 40 36.31 -16.20 -8.62
CA LEU A 40 37.23 -16.09 -9.77
C LEU A 40 38.64 -16.59 -9.52
N VAL A 41 39.05 -16.77 -8.25
CA VAL A 41 40.35 -17.36 -7.91
C VAL A 41 40.41 -18.87 -8.20
N ILE A 42 39.30 -19.59 -8.08
CA ILE A 42 39.24 -21.05 -8.29
C ILE A 42 39.73 -21.47 -9.70
N PRO A 43 39.27 -20.83 -10.81
CA PRO A 43 39.81 -21.14 -12.13
C PRO A 43 41.31 -20.82 -12.27
N GLN A 44 41.85 -19.83 -11.57
CA GLN A 44 43.28 -19.52 -11.58
C GLN A 44 44.08 -20.60 -10.86
N ILE A 45 43.57 -21.12 -9.75
CA ILE A 45 44.21 -22.25 -9.07
C ILE A 45 44.24 -23.46 -10.01
N LEU A 46 43.15 -23.72 -10.75
CA LEU A 46 43.10 -24.80 -11.73
C LEU A 46 44.12 -24.60 -12.85
N ARG A 47 44.28 -23.36 -13.38
CA ARG A 47 45.28 -22.98 -14.36
C ARG A 47 46.71 -23.36 -13.86
N VAL A 48 47.07 -22.83 -12.69
CA VAL A 48 48.41 -23.09 -12.10
C VAL A 48 48.62 -24.58 -11.83
N SER A 49 47.59 -25.29 -11.39
CA SER A 49 47.67 -26.73 -11.14
C SER A 49 48.00 -27.52 -12.41
N VAL A 50 47.34 -27.21 -13.52
CA VAL A 50 47.54 -27.90 -14.80
C VAL A 50 48.87 -27.51 -15.44
N ASP A 51 49.18 -26.19 -15.52
CA ASP A 51 50.37 -25.71 -16.25
C ASP A 51 51.67 -25.91 -15.48
N SER A 52 51.68 -25.67 -14.16
CA SER A 52 52.92 -25.61 -13.39
C SER A 52 53.15 -26.81 -12.48
N VAL A 53 52.08 -27.44 -11.96
CA VAL A 53 52.22 -28.61 -11.09
C VAL A 53 52.27 -29.91 -11.91
N ILE A 54 51.39 -30.05 -12.94
CA ILE A 54 51.38 -31.23 -13.81
C ILE A 54 52.34 -31.03 -14.97
N GLY A 55 52.37 -29.78 -15.59
CA GLY A 55 53.08 -29.47 -16.84
C GLY A 55 54.42 -28.83 -16.51
N ASP A 56 55.34 -28.79 -16.04
CA ASP A 56 56.66 -28.15 -15.81
C ASP A 56 56.83 -26.69 -16.27
N SER A 57 55.72 -25.94 -16.55
CA SER A 57 55.78 -24.55 -16.93
C SER A 57 56.03 -23.64 -15.71
N LYS A 58 56.74 -22.52 -15.92
CA LYS A 58 56.88 -21.50 -14.84
C LYS A 58 55.52 -20.92 -14.53
N PRO A 59 55.18 -20.76 -13.24
CA PRO A 59 53.88 -20.18 -12.86
C PRO A 59 53.79 -18.71 -13.28
N ASP A 60 52.79 -18.41 -14.07
CA ASP A 60 52.44 -17.03 -14.43
C ASP A 60 51.37 -16.50 -13.45
N ILE A 61 51.85 -16.09 -12.29
CA ILE A 61 51.08 -15.51 -11.19
C ILE A 61 51.69 -14.19 -10.73
N PRO A 62 50.89 -13.27 -10.13
CA PRO A 62 51.42 -12.01 -9.59
C PRO A 62 52.61 -12.23 -8.63
N ALA A 63 53.60 -11.33 -8.70
CA ALA A 63 54.85 -11.48 -7.96
C ALA A 63 54.68 -11.65 -6.45
N PHE A 64 53.64 -11.07 -5.84
CA PHE A 64 53.34 -11.23 -4.42
C PHE A 64 52.87 -12.67 -4.07
N LEU A 65 52.11 -13.31 -4.98
CA LEU A 65 51.70 -14.70 -4.83
C LEU A 65 52.85 -15.66 -5.09
N LEU A 66 53.72 -15.30 -6.04
CA LEU A 66 54.94 -16.07 -6.31
C LEU A 66 55.86 -16.09 -5.07
N SER A 67 56.10 -14.95 -4.44
CA SER A 67 56.90 -14.85 -3.21
C SER A 67 56.26 -15.61 -2.03
N ALA A 68 54.93 -15.60 -1.93
CA ALA A 68 54.21 -16.40 -0.94
C ALA A 68 54.33 -17.89 -1.22
N LEU A 69 54.27 -18.32 -2.47
CA LEU A 69 54.47 -19.72 -2.88
C LEU A 69 55.91 -20.19 -2.61
N ASP A 70 56.91 -19.33 -2.92
CA ASP A 70 58.31 -19.64 -2.67
C ASP A 70 58.64 -19.75 -1.17
N SER A 71 57.95 -18.98 -0.31
CA SER A 71 58.10 -19.07 1.15
C SER A 71 57.61 -20.41 1.74
N VAL A 72 56.72 -21.11 1.04
CA VAL A 72 56.16 -22.41 1.45
C VAL A 72 56.91 -23.60 0.78
N GLY A 73 57.99 -23.31 0.06
CA GLY A 73 58.84 -24.34 -0.60
C GLY A 73 58.65 -24.44 -2.12
N GLY A 74 57.92 -23.47 -2.73
CA GLY A 74 57.75 -23.35 -4.17
C GLY A 74 56.91 -24.47 -4.80
N ILE A 75 56.90 -24.56 -6.13
CA ILE A 75 56.14 -25.56 -6.90
C ILE A 75 56.57 -26.99 -6.55
N ALA A 76 57.85 -27.22 -6.24
CA ALA A 76 58.35 -28.54 -5.92
C ALA A 76 57.68 -29.09 -4.62
N ALA A 77 57.50 -28.27 -3.63
CA ALA A 77 56.79 -28.65 -2.40
C ALA A 77 55.29 -28.91 -2.65
N VAL A 78 54.64 -28.11 -3.52
CA VAL A 78 53.24 -28.32 -3.91
C VAL A 78 53.09 -29.62 -4.70
N ARG A 79 54.03 -29.92 -5.62
CA ARG A 79 54.04 -31.17 -6.40
C ARG A 79 54.23 -32.41 -5.49
N ALA A 80 55.11 -32.28 -4.48
CA ALA A 80 55.31 -33.36 -3.48
C ALA A 80 54.08 -33.55 -2.59
N ASN A 81 53.29 -32.52 -2.39
CA ASN A 81 52.14 -32.55 -1.48
C ASN A 81 50.88 -31.91 -2.11
N MET A 82 50.23 -32.64 -3.01
CA MET A 82 49.04 -32.17 -3.74
C MET A 82 47.84 -31.81 -2.84
N TRP A 83 47.85 -32.25 -1.57
CA TRP A 83 46.84 -31.85 -0.60
C TRP A 83 46.83 -30.35 -0.34
N SER A 84 47.93 -29.64 -0.57
CA SER A 84 47.99 -28.17 -0.45
C SER A 84 47.07 -27.45 -1.44
N LEU A 85 46.92 -27.95 -2.66
CA LEU A 85 45.98 -27.41 -3.66
C LEU A 85 44.54 -27.68 -3.25
N ALA A 86 44.25 -28.89 -2.77
CA ALA A 86 42.92 -29.22 -2.27
C ALA A 86 42.53 -28.30 -1.09
N LEU A 87 43.49 -28.07 -0.16
CA LEU A 87 43.28 -27.17 0.97
C LEU A 87 43.03 -25.72 0.50
N LEU A 88 43.78 -25.26 -0.52
CA LEU A 88 43.61 -23.92 -1.07
C LEU A 88 42.21 -23.74 -1.72
N VAL A 89 41.76 -24.73 -2.47
CA VAL A 89 40.39 -24.72 -3.06
C VAL A 89 39.33 -24.73 -1.97
N LEU A 90 39.52 -25.55 -0.93
CA LEU A 90 38.62 -25.59 0.24
C LEU A 90 38.61 -24.26 0.99
N LEU A 91 39.76 -23.59 1.14
CA LEU A 91 39.88 -22.30 1.79
C LEU A 91 39.09 -21.23 1.02
N PHE A 92 39.34 -21.08 -0.30
CA PHE A 92 38.63 -20.09 -1.12
C PHE A 92 37.16 -20.46 -1.29
N GLY A 93 36.80 -21.73 -1.40
CA GLY A 93 35.42 -22.21 -1.40
C GLY A 93 34.69 -21.88 -0.09
N GLY A 94 35.34 -22.14 1.06
CA GLY A 94 34.83 -21.80 2.38
C GLY A 94 34.67 -20.28 2.58
N LEU A 95 35.70 -19.51 2.17
CA LEU A 95 35.64 -18.04 2.23
C LEU A 95 34.52 -17.46 1.33
N SER A 96 34.40 -18.02 0.13
CA SER A 96 33.29 -17.70 -0.80
C SER A 96 31.94 -17.99 -0.15
N ALA A 97 31.76 -19.12 0.52
CA ALA A 97 30.52 -19.45 1.23
C ALA A 97 30.22 -18.46 2.37
N VAL A 98 31.23 -18.04 3.14
CA VAL A 98 31.08 -17.02 4.19
C VAL A 98 30.63 -15.67 3.60
N PHE A 99 31.29 -15.21 2.54
CA PHE A 99 30.91 -13.93 1.90
C PHE A 99 29.53 -14.01 1.23
N ARG A 100 29.16 -15.15 0.66
CA ARG A 100 27.83 -15.39 0.11
C ARG A 100 26.76 -15.34 1.22
N TYR A 101 27.03 -15.96 2.35
CA TYR A 101 26.16 -15.88 3.51
C TYR A 101 26.00 -14.44 4.01
N ALA A 102 27.11 -13.72 4.16
CA ALA A 102 27.09 -12.31 4.57
C ALA A 102 26.32 -11.44 3.57
N MET A 103 26.54 -11.63 2.27
CA MET A 103 25.81 -10.94 1.20
C MET A 103 24.28 -11.17 1.33
N ASN A 104 23.85 -12.43 1.45
CA ASN A 104 22.43 -12.77 1.57
C ASN A 104 21.81 -12.22 2.86
N MET A 105 22.54 -12.29 3.98
CA MET A 105 22.11 -11.75 5.28
C MET A 105 21.92 -10.22 5.21
N TYR A 106 22.91 -9.49 4.66
CA TYR A 106 22.80 -8.03 4.53
C TYR A 106 21.75 -7.63 3.52
N ASN A 107 21.55 -8.39 2.43
CA ASN A 107 20.50 -8.18 1.46
C ASN A 107 19.11 -8.32 2.10
N ALA A 108 18.90 -9.35 2.90
CA ALA A 108 17.66 -9.54 3.64
C ALA A 108 17.40 -8.38 4.63
N LYS A 109 18.41 -8.03 5.45
CA LYS A 109 18.32 -6.89 6.39
C LYS A 109 18.03 -5.57 5.68
N ALA A 110 18.65 -5.32 4.52
CA ALA A 110 18.43 -4.12 3.73
C ALA A 110 16.97 -4.03 3.26
N GLY A 111 16.43 -5.12 2.70
CA GLY A 111 15.06 -5.18 2.20
C GLY A 111 14.03 -5.04 3.31
N GLU A 112 14.17 -5.77 4.43
CA GLU A 112 13.22 -5.66 5.54
C GLU A 112 13.26 -4.27 6.20
N THR A 113 14.44 -3.66 6.31
CA THR A 113 14.56 -2.27 6.80
C THR A 113 13.87 -1.28 5.85
N LEU A 114 13.99 -1.48 4.54
CA LEU A 114 13.30 -0.66 3.53
C LEU A 114 11.78 -0.78 3.66
N VAL A 115 11.26 -2.01 3.79
CA VAL A 115 9.81 -2.26 3.95
C VAL A 115 9.29 -1.61 5.23
N LYS A 116 9.98 -1.81 6.35
CA LYS A 116 9.61 -1.17 7.62
C LYS A 116 9.56 0.35 7.47
N THR A 117 10.64 0.96 6.99
CA THR A 117 10.71 2.41 6.80
C THR A 117 9.62 2.92 5.86
N GLY A 118 9.36 2.20 4.77
CA GLY A 118 8.31 2.54 3.81
C GLY A 118 6.92 2.50 4.42
N ARG A 119 6.60 1.45 5.16
CA ARG A 119 5.30 1.31 5.86
C ARG A 119 5.12 2.38 6.93
N ASP A 120 6.14 2.63 7.74
CA ASP A 120 6.10 3.66 8.78
C ASP A 120 5.88 5.06 8.18
N LEU A 121 6.58 5.38 7.07
CA LEU A 121 6.41 6.66 6.36
C LEU A 121 5.02 6.79 5.74
N LEU A 122 4.54 5.76 5.02
CA LEU A 122 3.23 5.78 4.39
C LEU A 122 2.12 5.87 5.41
N TYR A 123 2.11 4.99 6.41
CA TYR A 123 1.07 4.98 7.43
C TYR A 123 1.02 6.30 8.21
N GLY A 124 2.19 6.80 8.64
CA GLY A 124 2.26 8.08 9.33
C GLY A 124 1.87 9.28 8.46
N HIS A 125 2.00 9.20 7.13
CA HIS A 125 1.55 10.25 6.22
C HIS A 125 0.05 10.15 5.95
N ILE A 126 -0.46 8.93 5.67
CA ILE A 126 -1.88 8.65 5.41
C ILE A 126 -2.76 9.15 6.55
N GLN A 127 -2.34 8.95 7.81
CA GLN A 127 -3.09 9.43 8.98
C GLN A 127 -3.18 10.97 9.07
N ARG A 128 -2.40 11.70 8.31
CA ARG A 128 -2.37 13.17 8.26
C ARG A 128 -2.97 13.76 7.00
N LEU A 129 -3.43 12.91 6.07
CA LEU A 129 -4.11 13.37 4.86
C LEU A 129 -5.53 13.84 5.19
N PRO A 130 -6.06 14.84 4.47
CA PRO A 130 -7.41 15.35 4.68
C PRO A 130 -8.45 14.29 4.33
N TRP A 131 -9.64 14.41 4.91
CA TRP A 131 -10.76 13.50 4.66
C TRP A 131 -11.15 13.43 3.17
N SER A 132 -11.09 14.55 2.47
CA SER A 132 -11.35 14.63 1.01
C SER A 132 -10.46 13.68 0.21
N TRP A 133 -9.18 13.57 0.59
CA TRP A 133 -8.27 12.62 -0.05
C TRP A 133 -8.71 11.16 0.20
N HIS A 134 -9.15 10.85 1.41
CA HIS A 134 -9.62 9.49 1.74
C HIS A 134 -10.92 9.12 1.02
N SER A 135 -11.82 10.07 0.81
CA SER A 135 -13.08 9.83 0.07
C SER A 135 -12.84 9.61 -1.43
N GLU A 136 -11.81 10.24 -1.99
CA GLU A 136 -11.42 10.07 -3.39
C GLU A 136 -10.62 8.79 -3.67
N ASN A 137 -9.95 8.23 -2.64
CA ASN A 137 -9.06 7.08 -2.80
C ASN A 137 -9.65 5.84 -2.11
N PRO A 138 -10.00 4.79 -2.86
CA PRO A 138 -10.54 3.55 -2.28
C PRO A 138 -9.57 2.92 -1.27
N THR A 139 -10.09 2.48 -0.13
CA THR A 139 -9.30 1.87 0.95
C THR A 139 -8.46 0.68 0.45
N GLY A 140 -8.99 -0.13 -0.49
CA GLY A 140 -8.26 -1.25 -1.09
C GLY A 140 -7.00 -0.82 -1.85
N ASP A 141 -7.05 0.32 -2.58
CA ASP A 141 -5.87 0.87 -3.27
C ASP A 141 -4.82 1.39 -2.28
N ILE A 142 -5.27 2.03 -1.19
CA ILE A 142 -4.38 2.49 -0.11
C ILE A 142 -3.66 1.31 0.54
N ILE A 143 -4.39 0.23 0.86
CA ILE A 143 -3.82 -1.01 1.41
C ILE A 143 -2.81 -1.62 0.42
N GLN A 144 -3.14 -1.69 -0.87
CA GLN A 144 -2.25 -2.21 -1.91
C GLN A 144 -0.94 -1.41 -1.99
N ARG A 145 -1.00 -0.07 -1.86
CA ARG A 145 0.20 0.78 -1.83
C ARG A 145 1.06 0.51 -0.59
N CYS A 146 0.45 0.29 0.58
CA CYS A 146 1.14 -0.03 1.83
C CYS A 146 1.71 -1.45 1.89
N THR A 147 1.24 -2.36 1.06
CA THR A 147 1.65 -3.78 1.05
C THR A 147 2.40 -4.13 -0.22
N SER A 148 1.66 -4.40 -1.31
CA SER A 148 2.22 -4.96 -2.54
C SER A 148 3.20 -4.03 -3.26
N ASP A 149 2.94 -2.70 -3.30
CA ASP A 149 3.83 -1.77 -3.98
C ASP A 149 5.16 -1.62 -3.25
N ILE A 150 5.17 -1.60 -1.91
CA ILE A 150 6.40 -1.61 -1.10
C ILE A 150 7.18 -2.91 -1.31
N GLU A 151 6.48 -4.07 -1.32
CA GLU A 151 7.13 -5.37 -1.56
C GLU A 151 7.75 -5.45 -2.97
N ARG A 152 7.11 -4.88 -4.00
CA ARG A 152 7.68 -4.78 -5.35
C ARG A 152 8.95 -3.93 -5.38
N ILE A 153 8.97 -2.81 -4.66
CA ILE A 153 10.17 -1.98 -4.53
C ILE A 153 11.29 -2.75 -3.80
N LYS A 154 10.96 -3.44 -2.70
CA LYS A 154 11.91 -4.31 -1.99
C LYS A 154 12.52 -5.35 -2.92
N THR A 155 11.67 -6.11 -3.62
CA THR A 155 12.10 -7.16 -4.56
C THR A 155 13.02 -6.59 -5.64
N PHE A 156 12.69 -5.41 -6.19
CA PHE A 156 13.57 -4.74 -7.14
C PHE A 156 14.96 -4.45 -6.55
N PHE A 157 15.04 -3.85 -5.35
CA PHE A 157 16.31 -3.53 -4.74
C PHE A 157 17.10 -4.78 -4.34
N GLN A 158 16.45 -5.79 -3.77
CA GLN A 158 17.10 -7.03 -3.35
C GLN A 158 17.56 -7.91 -4.51
N GLU A 159 16.75 -8.07 -5.53
CA GLU A 159 17.02 -9.02 -6.61
C GLU A 159 17.68 -8.37 -7.81
N GLN A 160 17.21 -7.18 -8.23
CA GLN A 160 17.67 -6.58 -9.47
C GLN A 160 18.84 -5.62 -9.23
N PHE A 161 18.70 -4.68 -8.30
CA PHE A 161 19.73 -3.67 -8.04
C PHE A 161 21.04 -4.31 -7.57
N VAL A 162 21.00 -5.18 -6.55
CA VAL A 162 22.18 -5.91 -6.06
C VAL A 162 22.77 -6.81 -7.13
N ALA A 163 21.92 -7.49 -7.92
CA ALA A 163 22.38 -8.37 -8.98
C ALA A 163 23.08 -7.61 -10.13
N VAL A 164 22.62 -6.39 -10.50
CA VAL A 164 23.30 -5.56 -11.52
C VAL A 164 24.74 -5.30 -11.11
N PHE A 165 24.98 -4.84 -9.88
CA PHE A 165 26.34 -4.58 -9.40
C PHE A 165 27.21 -5.84 -9.45
N ARG A 166 26.69 -6.97 -8.96
CA ARG A 166 27.42 -8.24 -8.99
C ARG A 166 27.75 -8.70 -10.42
N ILE A 167 26.77 -8.61 -11.34
CA ILE A 167 26.95 -9.01 -12.73
C ILE A 167 27.99 -8.12 -13.42
N VAL A 168 27.93 -6.81 -13.23
CA VAL A 168 28.91 -5.88 -13.81
C VAL A 168 30.30 -6.18 -13.31
N ILE A 169 30.47 -6.38 -12.00
CA ILE A 169 31.77 -6.73 -11.41
C ILE A 169 32.28 -8.08 -11.95
N LEU A 170 31.41 -9.10 -11.99
CA LEU A 170 31.75 -10.40 -12.53
C LEU A 170 32.20 -10.31 -14.00
N ILE A 171 31.48 -9.59 -14.85
CA ILE A 171 31.82 -9.38 -16.27
C ILE A 171 33.17 -8.68 -16.37
N VAL A 172 33.36 -7.58 -15.67
CA VAL A 172 34.60 -6.78 -15.75
C VAL A 172 35.81 -7.62 -15.31
N LEU A 173 35.74 -8.25 -14.12
CA LEU A 173 36.86 -9.03 -13.59
C LEU A 173 37.13 -10.29 -14.44
N SER A 174 36.10 -11.00 -14.89
CA SER A 174 36.27 -12.16 -15.77
C SER A 174 36.91 -11.77 -17.10
N LEU A 175 36.46 -10.65 -17.72
CA LEU A 175 37.05 -10.16 -18.96
C LEU A 175 38.50 -9.75 -18.79
N VAL A 176 38.85 -9.09 -17.69
CA VAL A 176 40.25 -8.77 -17.37
C VAL A 176 41.09 -10.04 -17.29
N CYS A 177 40.62 -11.07 -16.58
CA CYS A 177 41.32 -12.36 -16.53
C CYS A 177 41.42 -13.04 -17.89
N MET A 178 40.37 -13.04 -18.69
CA MET A 178 40.35 -13.65 -20.03
C MET A 178 41.28 -12.95 -21.01
N ILE A 179 41.27 -11.60 -21.02
CA ILE A 179 42.14 -10.77 -21.87
C ILE A 179 43.60 -10.97 -21.50
N ALA A 180 43.92 -11.05 -20.18
CA ALA A 180 45.28 -11.31 -19.69
C ALA A 180 45.80 -12.69 -20.10
N MET A 181 44.93 -13.71 -20.24
CA MET A 181 45.31 -15.05 -20.71
C MET A 181 45.54 -15.06 -22.22
N ASN A 182 44.52 -14.67 -23.01
CA ASN A 182 44.63 -14.66 -24.46
C ASN A 182 43.65 -13.65 -25.08
N PHE A 183 44.19 -12.58 -25.66
CA PHE A 183 43.40 -11.51 -26.28
C PHE A 183 42.60 -12.00 -27.50
N LYS A 184 43.19 -12.87 -28.34
CA LYS A 184 42.52 -13.38 -29.56
C LYS A 184 41.27 -14.19 -29.23
N LEU A 185 41.37 -15.11 -28.25
CA LEU A 185 40.26 -15.93 -27.81
C LEU A 185 39.19 -15.11 -27.10
N SER A 186 39.59 -14.07 -26.33
CA SER A 186 38.68 -13.13 -25.69
C SER A 186 37.83 -12.37 -26.71
N LEU A 187 38.39 -12.00 -27.85
CA LEU A 187 37.66 -11.36 -28.93
C LEU A 187 36.57 -12.27 -29.50
N VAL A 188 36.89 -13.57 -29.68
CA VAL A 188 35.91 -14.57 -30.16
C VAL A 188 34.73 -14.71 -29.17
N ALA A 189 35.02 -14.77 -27.86
CA ALA A 189 33.99 -14.80 -26.83
C ALA A 189 33.13 -13.52 -26.81
N LEU A 190 33.76 -12.34 -26.98
CA LEU A 190 33.08 -11.05 -27.00
C LEU A 190 32.11 -10.86 -28.18
N ILE A 191 32.36 -11.48 -29.33
CA ILE A 191 31.48 -11.40 -30.52
C ILE A 191 30.08 -11.96 -30.21
N MET A 192 29.97 -12.94 -29.32
CA MET A 192 28.68 -13.54 -28.96
C MET A 192 27.84 -12.69 -28.00
N PHE A 193 28.46 -11.81 -27.21
CA PHE A 193 27.73 -10.99 -26.22
C PHE A 193 26.69 -10.06 -26.83
N PRO A 194 26.99 -9.27 -27.87
CA PRO A 194 25.98 -8.46 -28.54
C PRO A 194 24.80 -9.28 -29.05
N ILE A 195 25.06 -10.49 -29.59
CA ILE A 195 24.03 -11.38 -30.11
C ILE A 195 23.13 -11.85 -28.97
N ILE A 196 23.70 -12.26 -27.83
CA ILE A 196 22.98 -12.69 -26.63
C ILE A 196 22.13 -11.53 -26.07
N ILE A 197 22.67 -10.33 -25.99
CA ILE A 197 21.96 -9.15 -25.52
C ILE A 197 20.79 -8.81 -26.44
N LEU A 198 21.03 -8.81 -27.76
CA LEU A 198 20.03 -8.46 -28.77
C LEU A 198 18.84 -9.42 -28.74
N TYR A 199 19.09 -10.75 -28.78
CA TYR A 199 17.97 -11.68 -28.73
C TYR A 199 17.25 -11.62 -27.38
N SER A 200 17.98 -11.47 -26.27
CA SER A 200 17.37 -11.34 -24.94
C SER A 200 16.43 -10.13 -24.89
N TRP A 201 16.84 -8.99 -25.46
CA TRP A 201 16.01 -7.79 -25.53
C TRP A 201 14.76 -7.98 -26.42
N LEU A 202 14.93 -8.61 -27.59
CA LEU A 202 13.81 -8.89 -28.53
C LEU A 202 12.76 -9.82 -27.91
N PHE A 203 13.19 -10.91 -27.30
CA PHE A 203 12.28 -11.85 -26.64
C PHE A 203 11.63 -11.25 -25.41
N HIS A 204 12.39 -10.46 -24.67
CA HIS A 204 11.88 -9.85 -23.44
C HIS A 204 10.68 -8.94 -23.71
N ASN A 205 10.73 -8.10 -24.74
CA ASN A 205 9.60 -7.25 -25.12
C ASN A 205 8.37 -8.10 -25.47
N ARG A 206 8.54 -9.17 -26.26
CA ARG A 206 7.44 -10.09 -26.60
C ARG A 206 6.87 -10.84 -25.38
N ILE A 207 7.74 -11.25 -24.47
CA ILE A 207 7.33 -11.92 -23.22
C ILE A 207 6.54 -10.96 -22.35
N ARG A 208 7.01 -9.70 -22.21
CA ARG A 208 6.32 -8.68 -21.44
C ARG A 208 4.91 -8.44 -21.94
N ASP A 209 4.76 -8.21 -23.26
CA ASP A 209 3.46 -7.89 -23.85
C ASP A 209 2.47 -9.06 -23.64
N ARG A 210 2.91 -10.30 -23.90
CA ARG A 210 2.09 -11.50 -23.66
C ARG A 210 1.79 -11.75 -22.19
N PHE A 211 2.72 -11.40 -21.29
CA PHE A 211 2.48 -11.48 -19.86
C PHE A 211 1.42 -10.48 -19.41
N THR A 212 1.45 -9.26 -19.98
CA THR A 212 0.42 -8.25 -19.71
C THR A 212 -0.96 -8.73 -20.17
N ASP A 213 -1.06 -9.33 -21.37
CA ASP A 213 -2.30 -9.92 -21.86
C ASP A 213 -2.84 -11.00 -20.90
N CYS A 214 -1.95 -11.85 -20.36
CA CYS A 214 -2.34 -12.87 -19.37
C CYS A 214 -2.82 -12.23 -18.05
N ASP A 215 -2.11 -11.25 -17.52
CA ASP A 215 -2.41 -10.57 -16.25
C ASP A 215 -3.77 -9.85 -16.32
N GLU A 216 -4.04 -9.13 -17.42
CA GLU A 216 -5.33 -8.46 -17.65
C GLU A 216 -6.49 -9.47 -17.70
N ASN A 217 -6.31 -10.58 -18.41
CA ASN A 217 -7.34 -11.62 -18.53
C ASN A 217 -7.51 -12.46 -17.25
N GLU A 218 -6.47 -12.61 -16.42
CA GLU A 218 -6.58 -13.14 -15.06
C GLU A 218 -7.45 -12.24 -14.18
N GLY A 219 -7.29 -10.92 -14.32
CA GLY A 219 -8.15 -9.94 -13.66
C GLY A 219 -9.63 -10.12 -14.01
N VAL A 220 -9.94 -10.28 -15.31
CA VAL A 220 -11.31 -10.55 -15.78
C VAL A 220 -11.87 -11.86 -15.21
N LEU A 221 -11.09 -12.94 -15.23
CA LEU A 221 -11.48 -14.24 -14.68
C LEU A 221 -11.75 -14.16 -13.17
N SER A 222 -10.88 -13.46 -12.45
CA SER A 222 -11.01 -13.23 -11.01
C SER A 222 -12.27 -12.42 -10.69
N THR A 223 -12.58 -11.41 -11.50
CA THR A 223 -13.81 -10.60 -11.33
C THR A 223 -15.05 -11.45 -11.52
N ILE A 224 -15.12 -12.30 -12.56
CA ILE A 224 -16.23 -13.23 -12.76
C ILE A 224 -16.42 -14.15 -11.56
N ALA A 225 -15.32 -14.72 -11.03
CA ALA A 225 -15.36 -15.56 -9.85
C ALA A 225 -15.85 -14.81 -8.60
N GLN A 226 -15.34 -13.59 -8.38
CA GLN A 226 -15.72 -12.75 -7.25
C GLN A 226 -17.19 -12.33 -7.31
N GLU A 227 -17.70 -11.91 -8.47
CA GLU A 227 -19.10 -11.56 -8.69
C GLU A 227 -20.00 -12.75 -8.34
N ASN A 228 -19.67 -13.95 -8.85
CA ASN A 228 -20.43 -15.17 -8.60
C ASN A 228 -20.44 -15.58 -7.12
N LEU A 229 -19.28 -15.51 -6.45
CA LEU A 229 -19.19 -15.86 -5.03
C LEU A 229 -19.93 -14.86 -4.15
N THR A 230 -19.82 -13.57 -4.46
CA THR A 230 -20.53 -12.50 -3.73
C THR A 230 -22.03 -12.57 -3.97
N GLY A 231 -22.43 -12.81 -5.22
CA GLY A 231 -23.83 -12.94 -5.65
C GLY A 231 -24.41 -14.35 -5.57
N ILE A 232 -23.78 -15.31 -4.88
CA ILE A 232 -24.16 -16.73 -4.91
C ILE A 232 -25.62 -16.98 -4.55
N ARG A 233 -26.17 -16.19 -3.63
CA ARG A 233 -27.60 -16.28 -3.24
C ARG A 233 -28.52 -15.95 -4.42
N VAL A 234 -28.14 -14.97 -5.24
CA VAL A 234 -28.90 -14.58 -6.44
C VAL A 234 -28.79 -15.66 -7.50
N VAL A 235 -27.58 -16.16 -7.79
CA VAL A 235 -27.36 -17.24 -8.75
C VAL A 235 -28.19 -18.45 -8.39
N ARG A 236 -28.20 -18.85 -7.11
CA ARG A 236 -28.98 -19.98 -6.58
C ARG A 236 -30.48 -19.72 -6.64
N ALA A 237 -30.94 -18.52 -6.24
CA ALA A 237 -32.36 -18.18 -6.24
C ALA A 237 -32.97 -18.19 -7.65
N PHE A 238 -32.19 -17.88 -8.67
CA PHE A 238 -32.64 -17.86 -10.07
C PHE A 238 -32.24 -19.11 -10.88
N GLY A 239 -31.56 -20.10 -10.27
CA GLY A 239 -31.13 -21.34 -10.93
C GLY A 239 -30.20 -21.10 -12.14
N GLN A 240 -29.31 -20.10 -12.05
CA GLN A 240 -28.45 -19.67 -13.16
C GLN A 240 -27.01 -20.25 -13.08
N GLU A 241 -26.81 -21.34 -12.34
CA GLU A 241 -25.49 -21.96 -12.16
C GLU A 241 -24.83 -22.37 -13.48
N ASP A 242 -25.62 -22.95 -14.40
CA ASP A 242 -25.10 -23.38 -15.69
C ASP A 242 -24.75 -22.22 -16.62
N PHE A 243 -25.43 -21.08 -16.50
CA PHE A 243 -25.12 -19.88 -17.25
C PHE A 243 -23.77 -19.29 -16.77
N GLU A 244 -23.63 -19.10 -15.45
CA GLU A 244 -22.41 -18.55 -14.88
C GLU A 244 -21.21 -19.48 -15.04
N ARG A 245 -21.42 -20.79 -14.98
CA ARG A 245 -20.39 -21.77 -15.28
C ARG A 245 -19.89 -21.65 -16.72
N ARG A 246 -20.79 -21.55 -17.70
CA ARG A 246 -20.40 -21.38 -19.13
C ARG A 246 -19.65 -20.06 -19.34
N ARG A 247 -20.06 -18.98 -18.68
CA ARG A 247 -19.36 -17.68 -18.71
C ARG A 247 -17.92 -17.80 -18.19
N PHE A 248 -17.77 -18.48 -17.04
CA PHE A 248 -16.45 -18.74 -16.44
C PHE A 248 -15.60 -19.65 -17.35
N ASP A 249 -16.14 -20.74 -17.85
CA ASP A 249 -15.43 -21.71 -18.71
C ASP A 249 -14.92 -21.03 -19.99
N ALA A 250 -15.72 -20.21 -20.65
CA ALA A 250 -15.33 -19.48 -21.84
C ALA A 250 -14.14 -18.53 -21.58
N GLN A 251 -14.16 -17.78 -20.48
CA GLN A 251 -13.05 -16.91 -20.11
C GLN A 251 -11.81 -17.70 -19.68
N ASN A 252 -11.98 -18.83 -18.99
CA ASN A 252 -10.90 -19.72 -18.59
C ASN A 252 -10.20 -20.39 -19.80
N GLU A 253 -10.95 -20.79 -20.82
CA GLU A 253 -10.38 -21.28 -22.08
C GLU A 253 -9.58 -20.19 -22.79
N HIS A 254 -10.10 -18.96 -22.84
CA HIS A 254 -9.37 -17.82 -23.42
C HIS A 254 -8.07 -17.55 -22.66
N TYR A 255 -8.12 -17.45 -21.34
CA TYR A 255 -6.95 -17.27 -20.47
C TYR A 255 -5.92 -18.38 -20.64
N THR A 256 -6.37 -19.65 -20.69
CA THR A 256 -5.52 -20.81 -20.94
C THR A 256 -4.80 -20.70 -22.31
N SER A 257 -5.50 -20.25 -23.35
CA SER A 257 -4.91 -20.05 -24.67
C SER A 257 -3.78 -19.01 -24.68
N LEU A 258 -3.95 -17.92 -23.90
CA LEU A 258 -2.92 -16.88 -23.72
C LEU A 258 -1.71 -17.44 -22.98
N TRP A 259 -1.92 -18.20 -21.90
CA TRP A 259 -0.83 -18.87 -21.18
C TRP A 259 -0.05 -19.84 -22.09
N ILE A 260 -0.72 -20.64 -22.91
CA ILE A 260 -0.05 -21.53 -23.88
C ILE A 260 0.82 -20.72 -24.85
N LYS A 261 0.33 -19.56 -25.34
CA LYS A 261 1.12 -18.68 -26.22
C LYS A 261 2.33 -18.10 -25.49
N LEU A 262 2.18 -17.70 -24.23
CA LEU A 262 3.27 -17.21 -23.38
C LEU A 262 4.30 -18.33 -23.14
N CYS A 263 3.87 -19.53 -22.76
CA CYS A 263 4.75 -20.68 -22.53
C CYS A 263 5.55 -21.07 -23.79
N ARG A 264 4.93 -21.04 -24.96
CA ARG A 264 5.65 -21.25 -26.24
C ARG A 264 6.73 -20.21 -26.49
N THR A 265 6.46 -18.94 -26.13
CA THR A 265 7.45 -17.85 -26.27
C THR A 265 8.59 -18.03 -25.26
N LEU A 266 8.29 -18.40 -24.03
CA LEU A 266 9.28 -18.71 -23.01
C LEU A 266 10.14 -19.92 -23.43
N GLY A 267 9.51 -21.00 -23.91
CA GLY A 267 10.22 -22.18 -24.42
C GLY A 267 11.16 -21.82 -25.58
N SER A 268 10.70 -21.00 -26.53
CA SER A 268 11.55 -20.51 -27.63
C SER A 268 12.71 -19.65 -27.13
N PHE A 269 12.47 -18.77 -26.14
CA PHE A 269 13.53 -17.98 -25.51
C PHE A 269 14.62 -18.85 -24.88
N TRP A 270 14.23 -19.88 -24.11
CA TRP A 270 15.18 -20.78 -23.49
C TRP A 270 15.94 -21.61 -24.54
N ALA A 271 15.24 -22.16 -25.53
CA ALA A 271 15.85 -22.96 -26.59
C ALA A 271 16.89 -22.15 -27.40
N VAL A 272 16.54 -20.93 -27.86
CA VAL A 272 17.48 -20.04 -28.57
C VAL A 272 18.65 -19.65 -27.65
N GLY A 273 18.36 -19.38 -26.36
CA GLY A 273 19.39 -19.06 -25.38
C GLY A 273 20.37 -20.21 -25.16
N ASP A 274 19.90 -21.42 -25.07
CA ASP A 274 20.76 -22.60 -24.90
C ASP A 274 21.56 -22.88 -26.17
N LEU A 275 20.94 -22.77 -27.33
CA LEU A 275 21.64 -22.91 -28.62
C LEU A 275 22.78 -21.89 -28.77
N THR A 276 22.51 -20.58 -28.47
CA THR A 276 23.55 -19.54 -28.54
C THR A 276 24.66 -19.76 -27.51
N SER A 277 24.33 -20.25 -26.32
CA SER A 277 25.30 -20.59 -25.29
C SER A 277 26.18 -21.78 -25.69
N CYS A 278 25.57 -22.83 -26.23
CA CYS A 278 26.32 -23.99 -26.75
C CYS A 278 27.23 -23.57 -27.90
N LEU A 279 26.75 -22.71 -28.82
CA LEU A 279 27.56 -22.18 -29.92
C LEU A 279 28.76 -21.38 -29.39
N GLN A 280 28.56 -20.53 -28.37
CA GLN A 280 29.63 -19.77 -27.76
C GLN A 280 30.70 -20.68 -27.12
N VAL A 281 30.29 -21.69 -26.37
CA VAL A 281 31.21 -22.67 -25.77
C VAL A 281 31.94 -23.46 -26.88
N MET A 282 31.21 -23.93 -27.88
CA MET A 282 31.79 -24.65 -29.01
C MET A 282 32.87 -23.82 -29.74
N LEU A 283 32.58 -22.55 -30.07
CA LEU A 283 33.56 -21.66 -30.68
C LEU A 283 34.78 -21.45 -29.78
N THR A 284 34.58 -21.24 -28.48
CA THR A 284 35.67 -21.10 -27.53
C THR A 284 36.53 -22.36 -27.49
N VAL A 285 35.92 -23.55 -27.52
CA VAL A 285 36.65 -24.83 -27.48
C VAL A 285 37.41 -25.04 -28.80
N ILE A 286 36.81 -24.84 -29.97
CA ILE A 286 37.47 -25.00 -31.25
C ILE A 286 38.66 -24.04 -31.40
N PHE A 287 38.43 -22.73 -31.21
CA PHE A 287 39.51 -21.75 -31.38
C PHE A 287 40.59 -21.90 -30.30
N GLY A 288 40.21 -22.17 -29.01
CA GLY A 288 41.12 -22.41 -27.93
C GLY A 288 42.00 -23.65 -28.17
N SER A 289 41.43 -24.75 -28.65
CA SER A 289 42.17 -25.96 -29.02
C SER A 289 43.19 -25.67 -30.14
N VAL A 290 42.81 -24.91 -31.18
CA VAL A 290 43.73 -24.51 -32.26
C VAL A 290 44.89 -23.67 -31.72
N LEU A 291 44.62 -22.73 -30.77
CA LEU A 291 45.66 -21.93 -30.15
C LEU A 291 46.60 -22.78 -29.26
N CYS A 292 46.07 -23.74 -28.54
CA CYS A 292 46.87 -24.70 -27.78
C CYS A 292 47.80 -25.52 -28.69
N VAL A 293 47.29 -26.08 -29.79
CA VAL A 293 48.11 -26.86 -30.76
C VAL A 293 49.21 -25.97 -31.36
N LYS A 294 48.94 -24.70 -31.60
CA LYS A 294 49.93 -23.72 -32.08
C LYS A 294 50.96 -23.28 -31.01
N GLY A 295 50.78 -23.64 -29.76
CA GLY A 295 51.61 -23.22 -28.66
C GLY A 295 51.40 -21.75 -28.23
N GLU A 296 50.30 -21.10 -28.68
CA GLU A 296 49.96 -19.72 -28.32
C GLU A 296 49.14 -19.65 -27.03
N MET A 297 48.77 -20.77 -26.43
CA MET A 297 47.99 -20.91 -25.22
C MET A 297 48.31 -22.19 -24.49
N SER A 298 48.42 -22.17 -23.16
CA SER A 298 48.64 -23.37 -22.35
C SER A 298 47.32 -24.15 -22.15
N ALA A 299 47.45 -25.42 -21.76
CA ALA A 299 46.29 -26.26 -21.46
C ALA A 299 45.52 -25.76 -20.23
N GLY A 300 46.21 -25.26 -19.17
CA GLY A 300 45.58 -24.68 -18.01
C GLY A 300 44.87 -23.34 -18.30
N GLU A 301 45.48 -22.50 -19.17
CA GLU A 301 44.82 -21.29 -19.66
C GLU A 301 43.53 -21.60 -20.41
N PHE A 302 43.56 -22.59 -21.30
CA PHE A 302 42.39 -23.00 -22.07
C PHE A 302 41.24 -23.50 -21.17
N ILE A 303 41.56 -24.35 -20.18
CA ILE A 303 40.55 -24.85 -19.23
C ILE A 303 39.96 -23.67 -18.45
N SER A 304 40.81 -22.81 -17.86
CA SER A 304 40.37 -21.69 -17.05
C SER A 304 39.56 -20.66 -17.86
N PHE A 305 39.97 -20.43 -19.11
CA PHE A 305 39.24 -19.56 -20.04
C PHE A 305 37.84 -20.11 -20.31
N THR A 306 37.70 -21.42 -20.53
CA THR A 306 36.41 -22.07 -20.76
C THR A 306 35.50 -21.97 -19.52
N VAL A 307 36.07 -22.09 -18.32
CA VAL A 307 35.31 -21.86 -17.07
C VAL A 307 34.83 -20.43 -16.96
N TYR A 308 35.69 -19.43 -17.18
CA TYR A 308 35.28 -18.02 -17.14
C TYR A 308 34.22 -17.69 -18.18
N ASN A 309 34.38 -18.19 -19.41
CA ASN A 309 33.38 -18.02 -20.47
C ASN A 309 32.01 -18.59 -20.04
N SER A 310 31.99 -19.78 -19.45
CA SER A 310 30.77 -20.43 -18.95
C SER A 310 30.12 -19.64 -17.80
N MET A 311 30.93 -19.06 -16.88
CA MET A 311 30.44 -18.21 -15.81
C MET A 311 29.74 -16.95 -16.28
N LEU A 312 30.09 -16.42 -17.47
CA LEU A 312 29.49 -15.20 -18.03
C LEU A 312 28.17 -15.40 -18.76
N ILE A 313 27.87 -16.59 -19.26
CA ILE A 313 26.70 -16.88 -20.09
C ILE A 313 25.39 -16.49 -19.41
N ASN A 314 25.13 -17.03 -18.24
CA ASN A 314 23.87 -16.80 -17.50
C ASN A 314 23.70 -15.35 -17.00
N PRO A 315 24.72 -14.69 -16.43
CA PRO A 315 24.64 -13.28 -16.05
C PRO A 315 24.30 -12.35 -17.22
N VAL A 316 24.93 -12.56 -18.39
CA VAL A 316 24.67 -11.73 -19.58
C VAL A 316 23.23 -11.90 -20.07
N ARG A 317 22.70 -13.13 -20.08
CA ARG A 317 21.28 -13.41 -20.41
C ARG A 317 20.31 -12.73 -19.46
N ARG A 318 20.66 -12.58 -18.18
CA ARG A 318 19.79 -11.93 -17.17
C ARG A 318 19.66 -10.42 -17.35
N LEU A 319 20.68 -9.74 -17.94
CA LEU A 319 20.65 -8.29 -18.13
C LEU A 319 19.42 -7.80 -18.90
N GLY A 320 18.99 -8.53 -19.94
CA GLY A 320 17.80 -8.20 -20.74
C GLY A 320 16.51 -8.14 -19.91
N ARG A 321 16.36 -9.04 -18.93
CA ARG A 321 15.17 -9.11 -18.08
C ARG A 321 15.13 -7.97 -17.02
N MET A 322 16.28 -7.54 -16.56
CA MET A 322 16.37 -6.49 -15.52
C MET A 322 15.74 -5.17 -15.92
N ILE A 323 15.77 -4.82 -17.21
CA ILE A 323 15.20 -3.58 -17.75
C ILE A 323 13.68 -3.50 -17.50
N SER A 324 12.97 -4.62 -17.65
CA SER A 324 11.52 -4.68 -17.42
C SER A 324 11.14 -4.60 -15.95
N GLU A 325 11.85 -5.32 -15.10
CA GLU A 325 11.59 -5.25 -13.66
C GLU A 325 11.84 -3.84 -13.10
N MET A 326 12.79 -3.12 -13.68
CA MET A 326 13.03 -1.70 -13.37
C MET A 326 11.83 -0.82 -13.73
N SER A 327 11.14 -1.08 -14.84
CA SER A 327 9.92 -0.35 -15.23
C SER A 327 8.78 -0.59 -14.24
N LYS A 328 8.54 -1.85 -13.83
CA LYS A 328 7.51 -2.20 -12.85
C LYS A 328 7.75 -1.53 -11.49
N ALA A 329 8.98 -1.57 -11.00
CA ALA A 329 9.35 -0.89 -9.76
C ALA A 329 9.14 0.63 -9.86
N GLY A 330 9.42 1.23 -11.03
CA GLY A 330 9.18 2.64 -11.30
C GLY A 330 7.72 3.04 -11.15
N VAL A 331 6.78 2.19 -11.60
CA VAL A 331 5.33 2.41 -11.41
C VAL A 331 4.96 2.38 -9.93
N SER A 332 5.41 1.38 -9.18
CA SER A 332 5.14 1.30 -7.72
C SER A 332 5.73 2.49 -6.96
N VAL A 333 6.93 2.96 -7.32
CA VAL A 333 7.51 4.18 -6.76
C VAL A 333 6.64 5.40 -7.05
N SER A 334 6.11 5.53 -8.27
CA SER A 334 5.23 6.65 -8.63
C SER A 334 3.94 6.62 -7.82
N ARG A 335 3.30 5.44 -7.65
CA ARG A 335 2.08 5.28 -6.84
C ARG A 335 2.30 5.62 -5.37
N ILE A 336 3.44 5.24 -4.81
CA ILE A 336 3.84 5.61 -3.44
C ILE A 336 4.14 7.11 -3.34
N ALA A 337 4.78 7.69 -4.36
CA ALA A 337 5.06 9.10 -4.42
C ALA A 337 3.78 9.96 -4.49
N ASP A 338 2.76 9.51 -5.21
CA ASP A 338 1.46 10.18 -5.27
C ASP A 338 0.82 10.30 -3.87
N VAL A 339 1.03 9.30 -2.98
CA VAL A 339 0.58 9.38 -1.58
C VAL A 339 1.49 10.30 -0.75
N LEU A 340 2.81 10.06 -0.74
CA LEU A 340 3.74 10.78 0.14
C LEU A 340 3.92 12.26 -0.23
N LEU A 341 3.57 12.66 -1.43
CA LEU A 341 3.60 14.05 -1.90
C LEU A 341 2.23 14.73 -1.82
N ALA A 342 1.17 14.00 -1.51
CA ALA A 342 -0.14 14.58 -1.28
C ALA A 342 -0.06 15.56 -0.08
N PRO A 343 -0.72 16.74 -0.19
CA PRO A 343 -0.70 17.71 0.88
C PRO A 343 -1.40 17.14 2.13
N THR A 344 -0.72 17.22 3.27
CA THR A 344 -1.33 16.89 4.56
C THR A 344 -2.27 18.00 4.99
N GLU A 345 -3.23 17.65 5.85
CA GLU A 345 -4.07 18.64 6.51
C GLU A 345 -3.18 19.63 7.28
N LYS A 346 -3.34 20.91 6.98
CA LYS A 346 -2.58 21.98 7.62
C LYS A 346 -3.53 22.84 8.45
N ASP A 347 -3.17 23.05 9.68
CA ASP A 347 -3.75 24.14 10.44
C ASP A 347 -3.15 25.46 9.94
N THR A 348 -3.89 26.56 10.10
CA THR A 348 -3.40 27.92 9.83
C THR A 348 -2.21 28.21 10.75
N GLU A 349 -1.17 28.90 10.26
CA GLU A 349 0.08 29.14 11.02
C GLU A 349 -0.14 29.83 12.37
N ASN A 350 -1.23 30.60 12.52
CA ASN A 350 -1.61 31.31 13.74
C ASN A 350 -2.96 30.82 14.29
N ALA A 351 -3.29 29.53 14.15
CA ALA A 351 -4.54 28.98 14.64
C ALA A 351 -4.62 29.01 16.17
N GLU A 352 -5.56 29.79 16.71
CA GLU A 352 -5.82 29.90 18.15
C GLU A 352 -7.03 29.05 18.56
N ALA A 353 -6.94 28.40 19.70
CA ALA A 353 -8.02 27.61 20.27
C ALA A 353 -9.03 28.53 20.98
N ALA A 354 -10.00 29.05 20.21
CA ALA A 354 -11.08 29.83 20.79
C ALA A 354 -12.12 28.92 21.47
N PRO A 355 -12.87 29.43 22.47
CA PRO A 355 -13.95 28.67 23.11
C PRO A 355 -15.03 28.28 22.10
N MET A 356 -15.44 27.00 22.15
CA MET A 356 -16.50 26.44 21.27
C MET A 356 -17.87 26.47 21.98
N THR A 357 -18.14 27.54 22.76
CA THR A 357 -19.34 27.71 23.61
C THR A 357 -20.07 28.96 23.20
N GLY A 358 -20.82 28.95 22.13
CA GLY A 358 -21.56 30.11 21.66
C GLY A 358 -22.45 29.67 20.50
N ASP A 359 -23.13 30.66 19.91
CA ASP A 359 -23.97 30.42 18.75
C ASP A 359 -23.13 29.90 17.58
N ILE A 360 -23.69 28.94 16.84
CA ILE A 360 -23.08 28.43 15.61
C ILE A 360 -23.72 29.18 14.44
N GLU A 361 -22.92 29.92 13.70
CA GLU A 361 -23.40 30.76 12.57
C GLU A 361 -22.79 30.28 11.27
N PHE A 362 -23.63 29.91 10.32
CA PHE A 362 -23.28 29.70 8.93
C PHE A 362 -23.56 31.03 8.18
N LYS A 363 -22.54 31.58 7.51
CA LYS A 363 -22.60 32.88 6.83
C LYS A 363 -22.27 32.71 5.36
N ASN A 364 -23.29 32.72 4.50
CA ASN A 364 -23.19 32.63 3.02
C ASN A 364 -22.31 31.45 2.58
N VAL A 365 -22.50 30.27 3.22
CA VAL A 365 -21.66 29.09 3.00
C VAL A 365 -22.08 28.39 1.70
N SER A 366 -21.13 28.29 0.77
CA SER A 366 -21.25 27.44 -0.41
C SER A 366 -20.20 26.32 -0.37
N PHE A 367 -20.59 25.15 -0.85
CA PHE A 367 -19.72 23.98 -0.86
C PHE A 367 -20.06 23.02 -2.00
N ALA A 368 -19.03 22.56 -2.71
CA ALA A 368 -19.08 21.49 -3.68
C ALA A 368 -18.06 20.38 -3.35
N TYR A 369 -18.39 19.14 -3.68
CA TYR A 369 -17.37 18.11 -3.73
C TYR A 369 -16.55 18.29 -5.00
N LYS A 370 -15.28 17.89 -4.97
CA LYS A 370 -14.37 18.01 -6.09
C LYS A 370 -15.00 17.44 -7.38
N ASP A 371 -14.93 18.23 -8.45
CA ASP A 371 -15.50 17.92 -9.78
C ASP A 371 -17.04 17.67 -9.78
N GLY A 372 -17.78 18.10 -8.74
CA GLY A 372 -19.22 17.94 -8.60
C GLY A 372 -19.98 19.27 -8.64
N ASP A 373 -21.31 19.15 -8.71
CA ASP A 373 -22.21 20.28 -8.57
C ASP A 373 -22.19 20.84 -7.14
N GLU A 374 -22.53 22.13 -7.01
CA GLU A 374 -22.61 22.80 -5.72
C GLU A 374 -23.72 22.18 -4.86
N VAL A 375 -23.32 21.59 -3.72
CA VAL A 375 -24.22 20.87 -2.81
C VAL A 375 -24.88 21.81 -1.80
N LEU A 376 -24.15 22.83 -1.32
CA LEU A 376 -24.68 23.90 -0.48
C LEU A 376 -24.49 25.23 -1.22
N LYS A 377 -25.53 26.07 -1.23
CA LYS A 377 -25.58 27.29 -2.00
C LYS A 377 -25.99 28.44 -1.10
N ASP A 378 -25.06 29.34 -0.83
CA ASP A 378 -25.30 30.58 -0.06
C ASP A 378 -26.07 30.32 1.26
N LEU A 379 -25.74 29.25 1.96
CA LEU A 379 -26.45 28.79 3.14
C LEU A 379 -26.13 29.68 4.34
N SER A 380 -27.18 30.30 4.93
CA SER A 380 -27.05 31.16 6.11
C SER A 380 -28.10 30.80 7.15
N PHE A 381 -27.64 30.46 8.35
CA PHE A 381 -28.50 30.21 9.52
C PHE A 381 -27.71 30.30 10.83
N THR A 382 -28.42 30.36 11.95
CA THR A 382 -27.82 30.40 13.29
C THR A 382 -28.45 29.34 14.17
N VAL A 383 -27.61 28.60 14.87
CA VAL A 383 -27.99 27.68 15.94
C VAL A 383 -27.66 28.34 17.27
N PRO A 384 -28.65 28.69 18.10
CA PRO A 384 -28.40 29.30 19.39
C PRO A 384 -27.64 28.37 20.33
N ALA A 385 -26.75 28.91 21.14
CA ALA A 385 -26.00 28.15 22.14
C ALA A 385 -26.92 27.43 23.12
N GLY A 386 -26.63 26.17 23.42
CA GLY A 386 -27.41 25.37 24.38
C GLY A 386 -28.81 24.96 23.90
N SER A 387 -29.16 25.23 22.64
CA SER A 387 -30.45 24.85 22.07
C SER A 387 -30.40 23.51 21.33
N SER A 388 -31.58 22.93 21.13
CA SER A 388 -31.80 21.77 20.25
C SER A 388 -32.25 22.23 18.87
N PHE A 389 -31.45 21.99 17.85
CA PHE A 389 -31.67 22.47 16.48
C PHE A 389 -31.84 21.30 15.52
N GLY A 390 -33.00 21.26 14.87
CA GLY A 390 -33.32 20.22 13.89
C GLY A 390 -32.88 20.60 12.46
N VAL A 391 -32.48 19.62 11.67
CA VAL A 391 -32.24 19.78 10.23
C VAL A 391 -33.05 18.73 9.47
N LEU A 392 -34.02 19.19 8.70
CA LEU A 392 -34.88 18.38 7.82
C LEU A 392 -34.48 18.60 6.37
N GLY A 393 -34.56 17.58 5.55
CA GLY A 393 -34.39 17.71 4.10
C GLY A 393 -34.42 16.36 3.40
N SER A 394 -34.66 16.36 2.10
CA SER A 394 -34.60 15.14 1.27
C SER A 394 -33.18 14.54 1.21
N THR A 395 -33.09 13.28 0.75
CA THR A 395 -31.79 12.67 0.44
C THR A 395 -31.08 13.51 -0.63
N GLY A 396 -29.80 13.79 -0.42
CA GLY A 396 -29.03 14.64 -1.35
C GLY A 396 -29.18 16.14 -1.14
N SER A 397 -29.97 16.63 -0.17
CA SER A 397 -30.13 18.08 0.09
C SER A 397 -28.92 18.76 0.73
N GLY A 398 -27.89 18.02 1.16
CA GLY A 398 -26.67 18.59 1.75
C GLY A 398 -26.56 18.47 3.28
N LYS A 399 -27.47 17.73 3.96
CA LYS A 399 -27.47 17.58 5.43
C LYS A 399 -26.14 17.06 5.99
N SER A 400 -25.61 15.98 5.45
CA SER A 400 -24.33 15.42 5.90
C SER A 400 -23.16 16.35 5.57
N SER A 401 -23.26 17.19 4.52
CA SER A 401 -22.23 18.18 4.20
C SER A 401 -22.14 19.27 5.27
N ILE A 402 -23.27 19.69 5.87
CA ILE A 402 -23.26 20.61 7.03
C ILE A 402 -22.44 20.01 8.17
N ILE A 403 -22.60 18.71 8.46
CA ILE A 403 -21.86 18.03 9.52
C ILE A 403 -20.36 17.98 9.21
N LEU A 404 -19.99 17.61 7.97
CA LEU A 404 -18.59 17.54 7.52
C LEU A 404 -17.89 18.90 7.65
N LEU A 405 -18.59 19.98 7.30
CA LEU A 405 -18.09 21.35 7.40
C LEU A 405 -17.97 21.79 8.86
N LEU A 406 -18.96 21.53 9.71
CA LEU A 406 -18.91 21.85 11.15
C LEU A 406 -17.78 21.09 11.87
N CYS A 407 -17.50 19.84 11.47
CA CYS A 407 -16.39 19.06 12.00
C CYS A 407 -15.04 19.43 11.36
N ARG A 408 -15.04 20.40 10.43
CA ARG A 408 -13.85 20.79 9.68
C ARG A 408 -13.15 19.57 9.03
N LEU A 409 -13.94 18.63 8.54
CA LEU A 409 -13.47 17.53 7.66
C LEU A 409 -13.35 17.98 6.21
N CYS A 410 -14.13 19.00 5.85
CA CYS A 410 -14.05 19.78 4.62
C CYS A 410 -14.08 21.26 5.00
N ASP A 411 -13.47 22.11 4.17
CA ASP A 411 -13.59 23.56 4.26
C ASP A 411 -14.62 24.06 3.24
N PRO A 412 -15.38 25.14 3.50
CA PRO A 412 -16.30 25.71 2.54
C PRO A 412 -15.55 26.36 1.36
N ASP A 413 -16.17 26.37 0.17
CA ASP A 413 -15.60 27.05 -1.00
C ASP A 413 -15.75 28.58 -0.88
N SER A 414 -16.85 29.02 -0.24
CA SER A 414 -17.08 30.43 0.09
C SER A 414 -17.90 30.55 1.38
N GLY A 415 -17.89 31.73 1.96
CA GLY A 415 -18.54 32.00 3.25
C GLY A 415 -17.68 31.61 4.44
N SER A 416 -18.28 31.57 5.64
CA SER A 416 -17.58 31.19 6.87
C SER A 416 -18.53 30.51 7.87
N ILE A 417 -17.96 29.68 8.74
CA ILE A 417 -18.67 29.03 9.84
C ILE A 417 -18.05 29.51 11.13
N CYS A 418 -18.83 30.18 11.97
CA CYS A 418 -18.36 30.74 13.22
C CYS A 418 -19.01 30.02 14.41
N VAL A 419 -18.25 29.86 15.50
CA VAL A 419 -18.76 29.40 16.79
C VAL A 419 -18.36 30.44 17.85
N GLY A 420 -19.34 30.99 18.56
CA GLY A 420 -19.09 32.05 19.52
C GLY A 420 -18.42 33.28 18.89
N GLY A 421 -18.73 33.59 17.63
CA GLY A 421 -18.17 34.70 16.88
C GLY A 421 -16.78 34.44 16.26
N SER A 422 -16.14 33.30 16.52
CA SER A 422 -14.82 32.93 15.99
C SER A 422 -14.97 31.95 14.83
N ASP A 423 -14.30 32.21 13.71
CA ASP A 423 -14.31 31.33 12.52
C ASP A 423 -13.54 30.03 12.80
N ILE A 424 -14.21 28.88 12.63
CA ILE A 424 -13.60 27.56 12.84
C ILE A 424 -12.45 27.27 11.87
N ALA A 425 -12.40 27.92 10.71
CA ALA A 425 -11.29 27.80 9.76
C ALA A 425 -9.99 28.37 10.32
N GLN A 426 -10.05 29.29 11.27
CA GLN A 426 -8.90 29.89 11.96
C GLN A 426 -8.46 29.12 13.22
N MET A 427 -9.22 28.10 13.63
CA MET A 427 -8.89 27.25 14.78
C MET A 427 -8.11 26.02 14.34
N PRO A 428 -7.33 25.35 15.22
CA PRO A 428 -6.77 24.04 14.93
C PRO A 428 -7.87 23.00 14.67
N ALA A 429 -7.79 22.25 13.57
CA ALA A 429 -8.81 21.24 13.21
C ALA A 429 -8.99 20.20 14.34
N LYS A 430 -7.90 19.82 15.00
CA LYS A 430 -7.94 18.94 16.17
C LYS A 430 -8.74 19.54 17.34
N TRP A 431 -8.65 20.85 17.54
CA TRP A 431 -9.41 21.55 18.57
C TRP A 431 -10.90 21.54 18.25
N VAL A 432 -11.29 21.92 17.03
CA VAL A 432 -12.69 21.87 16.59
C VAL A 432 -13.27 20.47 16.80
N ARG A 433 -12.57 19.43 16.31
CA ARG A 433 -13.00 18.02 16.42
C ARG A 433 -13.01 17.52 17.86
N SER A 434 -12.23 18.10 18.76
CA SER A 434 -12.27 17.73 20.19
C SER A 434 -13.49 18.32 20.90
N ASN A 435 -14.09 19.36 20.36
CA ASN A 435 -15.25 20.07 20.95
C ASN A 435 -16.58 19.74 20.24
N VAL A 436 -16.58 18.97 19.16
CA VAL A 436 -17.79 18.50 18.45
C VAL A 436 -17.89 17.00 18.57
N GLY A 437 -18.94 16.52 19.24
CA GLY A 437 -19.30 15.09 19.29
C GLY A 437 -20.22 14.75 18.12
N VAL A 438 -19.97 13.66 17.40
CA VAL A 438 -20.82 13.26 16.27
C VAL A 438 -21.20 11.79 16.36
N VAL A 439 -22.47 11.49 16.13
CA VAL A 439 -22.98 10.15 15.90
C VAL A 439 -23.45 10.08 14.45
N LEU A 440 -22.77 9.30 13.63
CA LEU A 440 -23.04 9.16 12.20
C LEU A 440 -24.22 8.21 11.93
N GLN A 441 -24.87 8.36 10.80
CA GLN A 441 -25.99 7.53 10.33
C GLN A 441 -25.62 6.04 10.28
N GLU A 442 -24.43 5.70 9.76
CA GLU A 442 -23.86 4.36 9.79
C GLU A 442 -22.68 4.33 10.77
N PRO A 443 -22.88 3.87 12.02
CA PRO A 443 -21.83 3.84 13.00
C PRO A 443 -20.79 2.77 12.68
N PHE A 444 -19.52 3.17 12.67
CA PHE A 444 -18.40 2.25 12.52
C PHE A 444 -17.90 1.76 13.90
N LEU A 445 -17.87 0.46 14.10
CA LEU A 445 -17.27 -0.16 15.28
C LEU A 445 -15.99 -0.89 14.88
N PHE A 446 -14.95 -0.75 15.71
CA PHE A 446 -13.68 -1.44 15.54
C PHE A 446 -13.80 -2.89 16.01
N SER A 447 -13.02 -3.79 15.43
CA SER A 447 -12.92 -5.19 15.85
C SER A 447 -12.18 -5.30 17.19
N ARG A 448 -12.85 -4.85 18.25
CA ARG A 448 -12.38 -4.77 19.64
C ARG A 448 -13.54 -5.13 20.56
N SER A 449 -13.32 -5.12 21.90
CA SER A 449 -14.42 -5.29 22.86
C SER A 449 -15.41 -4.12 22.79
N ILE A 450 -16.61 -4.31 23.34
CA ILE A 450 -17.61 -3.24 23.44
C ILE A 450 -17.05 -2.12 24.32
N GLU A 451 -16.41 -2.44 25.43
CA GLU A 451 -15.77 -1.49 26.33
C GLU A 451 -14.74 -0.61 25.60
N GLU A 452 -13.80 -1.25 24.88
CA GLU A 452 -12.80 -0.52 24.09
C GLU A 452 -13.42 0.32 22.96
N ASN A 453 -14.55 -0.09 22.42
CA ASN A 453 -15.28 0.67 21.42
C ASN A 453 -15.94 1.91 22.01
N ILE A 454 -16.53 1.82 23.20
CA ILE A 454 -17.12 2.96 23.91
C ILE A 454 -16.02 3.87 24.45
N GLY A 455 -15.00 3.29 25.10
CA GLY A 455 -13.90 4.01 25.75
C GLY A 455 -12.78 4.48 24.82
N ILE A 456 -12.95 4.45 23.49
CA ILE A 456 -11.88 4.75 22.52
C ILE A 456 -11.26 6.15 22.68
N CYS A 457 -11.97 7.07 23.31
CA CYS A 457 -11.49 8.42 23.59
C CYS A 457 -10.74 8.54 24.93
N GLY A 458 -10.43 7.43 25.60
CA GLY A 458 -9.68 7.38 26.85
C GLY A 458 -10.58 7.49 28.10
N ALA A 459 -11.87 7.16 27.99
CA ALA A 459 -12.79 7.10 29.12
C ALA A 459 -12.45 5.90 30.03
N ASP A 460 -12.65 6.07 31.32
CA ASP A 460 -12.53 5.00 32.31
C ASP A 460 -13.80 4.11 32.34
N ASP A 461 -13.72 2.96 33.02
CA ASP A 461 -14.83 2.00 33.14
C ASP A 461 -16.10 2.63 33.69
N ALA A 462 -15.99 3.54 34.65
CA ALA A 462 -17.15 4.21 35.25
C ALA A 462 -17.85 5.13 34.24
N GLU A 463 -17.09 5.85 33.46
CA GLU A 463 -17.60 6.72 32.38
C GLU A 463 -18.20 5.89 31.25
N VAL A 464 -17.57 4.76 30.85
CA VAL A 464 -18.09 3.82 29.86
C VAL A 464 -19.45 3.27 30.28
N ARG A 465 -19.57 2.79 31.54
CA ARG A 465 -20.85 2.25 32.05
C ARG A 465 -21.92 3.34 32.20
N ARG A 466 -21.55 4.54 32.62
CA ARG A 466 -22.48 5.67 32.64
C ARG A 466 -23.02 5.99 31.26
N ALA A 467 -22.14 6.11 30.27
CA ALA A 467 -22.50 6.40 28.90
C ALA A 467 -23.37 5.28 28.28
N ALA A 468 -23.06 4.02 28.57
CA ALA A 468 -23.87 2.88 28.13
C ALA A 468 -25.29 2.90 28.72
N ARG A 469 -25.45 3.30 29.98
CA ARG A 469 -26.78 3.47 30.61
C ARG A 469 -27.58 4.60 29.97
N THR A 470 -26.95 5.77 29.77
CA THR A 470 -27.62 6.90 29.09
C THR A 470 -28.02 6.53 27.64
N ALA A 471 -27.21 5.73 26.93
CA ALA A 471 -27.52 5.22 25.59
C ALA A 471 -28.47 4.00 25.62
N CYS A 472 -29.00 3.58 26.77
CA CYS A 472 -29.89 2.43 26.95
C CYS A 472 -29.35 1.12 26.35
N ILE A 473 -28.02 0.88 26.41
CA ILE A 473 -27.37 -0.34 25.88
C ILE A 473 -26.77 -1.23 26.99
N ASP A 474 -26.65 -0.73 28.23
CA ASP A 474 -26.04 -1.42 29.37
C ASP A 474 -26.67 -2.81 29.61
N SER A 475 -28.00 -2.90 29.66
CA SER A 475 -28.72 -4.16 29.86
C SER A 475 -28.49 -5.17 28.74
N ASP A 476 -28.40 -4.70 27.50
CA ASP A 476 -28.09 -5.58 26.35
C ASP A 476 -26.67 -6.13 26.48
N ILE A 477 -25.70 -5.25 26.84
CA ILE A 477 -24.31 -5.65 27.02
C ILE A 477 -24.16 -6.67 28.15
N GLU A 478 -24.83 -6.46 29.28
CA GLU A 478 -24.81 -7.40 30.40
C GLU A 478 -25.44 -8.75 30.07
N SER A 479 -26.35 -8.81 29.08
CA SER A 479 -26.94 -10.05 28.59
C SER A 479 -26.00 -10.91 27.73
N PHE A 480 -24.91 -10.34 27.20
CA PHE A 480 -23.94 -11.10 26.43
C PHE A 480 -23.08 -11.98 27.33
N ALA A 481 -22.64 -13.13 26.82
CA ALA A 481 -21.85 -14.11 27.58
C ALA A 481 -20.58 -13.52 28.22
N ASN A 482 -19.94 -12.52 27.58
CA ASN A 482 -18.74 -11.87 28.06
C ASN A 482 -19.00 -10.41 28.48
N GLY A 483 -20.25 -9.97 28.60
CA GLY A 483 -20.57 -8.60 28.98
C GLY A 483 -19.85 -7.55 28.14
N TYR A 484 -19.21 -6.59 28.79
CA TYR A 484 -18.44 -5.51 28.15
C TYR A 484 -17.19 -5.98 27.39
N ASP A 485 -16.63 -7.15 27.74
CA ASP A 485 -15.50 -7.78 27.04
C ASP A 485 -15.93 -8.49 25.75
N THR A 486 -17.21 -8.47 25.40
CA THR A 486 -17.71 -9.08 24.16
C THR A 486 -17.05 -8.44 22.96
N MET A 487 -16.37 -9.27 22.17
CA MET A 487 -15.69 -8.83 20.94
C MET A 487 -16.70 -8.50 19.85
N VAL A 488 -16.60 -7.29 19.34
CA VAL A 488 -17.36 -6.81 18.19
C VAL A 488 -16.64 -7.25 16.93
N GLY A 489 -17.30 -8.05 16.08
CA GLY A 489 -16.75 -8.50 14.81
C GLY A 489 -16.45 -7.33 13.86
N GLU A 490 -15.88 -7.65 12.70
CA GLU A 490 -15.56 -6.64 11.70
C GLU A 490 -16.79 -5.77 11.37
N ARG A 491 -16.66 -4.47 11.48
CA ARG A 491 -17.73 -3.47 11.31
C ARG A 491 -18.96 -3.70 12.20
N GLY A 492 -18.83 -4.40 13.32
CA GLY A 492 -19.94 -4.61 14.25
C GLY A 492 -20.92 -5.70 13.82
N VAL A 493 -20.51 -6.67 13.01
CA VAL A 493 -21.40 -7.72 12.45
C VAL A 493 -22.09 -8.58 13.51
N THR A 494 -21.55 -8.64 14.71
CA THR A 494 -22.12 -9.41 15.84
C THR A 494 -23.27 -8.69 16.56
N LEU A 495 -23.44 -7.40 16.33
CA LEU A 495 -24.47 -6.57 16.95
C LEU A 495 -25.60 -6.26 15.96
N SER A 496 -26.83 -6.11 16.47
CA SER A 496 -27.94 -5.58 15.68
C SER A 496 -27.70 -4.12 15.25
N GLY A 497 -28.45 -3.63 14.26
CA GLY A 497 -28.34 -2.22 13.81
C GLY A 497 -28.55 -1.23 14.95
N GLY A 498 -29.61 -1.41 15.75
CA GLY A 498 -29.91 -0.58 16.89
C GLY A 498 -28.86 -0.67 18.01
N GLN A 499 -28.30 -1.86 18.28
CA GLN A 499 -27.21 -2.03 19.24
C GLN A 499 -25.96 -1.28 18.80
N ARG A 500 -25.58 -1.37 17.50
CA ARG A 500 -24.45 -0.60 16.95
C ARG A 500 -24.63 0.92 17.14
N GLN A 501 -25.84 1.42 16.84
CA GLN A 501 -26.14 2.85 17.03
C GLN A 501 -26.04 3.25 18.50
N ARG A 502 -26.60 2.48 19.44
CA ARG A 502 -26.52 2.76 20.87
C ARG A 502 -25.08 2.71 21.41
N VAL A 503 -24.24 1.79 20.93
CA VAL A 503 -22.80 1.77 21.25
C VAL A 503 -22.10 3.03 20.72
N ALA A 504 -22.44 3.51 19.52
CA ALA A 504 -21.88 4.74 18.98
C ALA A 504 -22.33 5.99 19.75
N ILE A 505 -23.58 6.03 20.22
CA ILE A 505 -24.10 7.08 21.11
C ILE A 505 -23.34 7.04 22.44
N ALA A 506 -23.18 5.86 23.06
CA ALA A 506 -22.40 5.71 24.29
C ALA A 506 -20.95 6.21 24.11
N ARG A 507 -20.29 5.85 22.99
CA ARG A 507 -18.95 6.35 22.63
C ARG A 507 -18.90 7.87 22.59
N MET A 508 -19.88 8.51 21.98
CA MET A 508 -19.94 9.97 21.91
C MET A 508 -20.13 10.59 23.29
N LEU A 509 -20.98 10.00 24.14
CA LEU A 509 -21.27 10.48 25.50
C LEU A 509 -20.10 10.37 26.49
N THR A 510 -19.09 9.56 26.21
CA THR A 510 -17.85 9.55 26.99
C THR A 510 -17.04 10.85 26.85
N ARG A 511 -17.33 11.63 25.79
CA ARG A 511 -16.71 12.94 25.56
C ARG A 511 -17.65 14.04 26.02
N LYS A 512 -17.18 14.90 26.92
CA LYS A 512 -17.93 16.09 27.35
C LYS A 512 -17.71 17.22 26.35
N THR A 513 -18.42 17.18 25.21
CA THR A 513 -18.29 18.18 24.14
C THR A 513 -19.40 19.21 24.25
N PRO A 514 -19.11 20.54 24.01
CA PRO A 514 -20.11 21.60 24.06
C PRO A 514 -21.09 21.55 22.89
N ILE A 515 -20.73 20.87 21.80
CA ILE A 515 -21.57 20.71 20.60
C ILE A 515 -21.70 19.23 20.31
N ILE A 516 -22.92 18.76 20.06
CA ILE A 516 -23.22 17.37 19.70
C ILE A 516 -24.06 17.36 18.42
N VAL A 517 -23.76 16.41 17.53
CA VAL A 517 -24.48 16.24 16.27
C VAL A 517 -24.95 14.79 16.15
N PHE A 518 -26.23 14.59 15.93
CA PHE A 518 -26.84 13.31 15.62
C PHE A 518 -27.25 13.28 14.15
N ASP A 519 -26.59 12.46 13.34
CA ASP A 519 -26.93 12.26 11.90
C ASP A 519 -27.80 11.02 11.76
N ASP A 520 -29.12 11.19 11.78
CA ASP A 520 -30.13 10.14 11.64
C ASP A 520 -29.87 8.88 12.48
N SER A 521 -29.22 9.08 13.63
CA SER A 521 -28.59 8.03 14.42
C SER A 521 -29.56 7.21 15.30
N LEU A 522 -30.85 7.54 15.27
CA LEU A 522 -31.91 6.81 15.99
C LEU A 522 -32.86 6.06 15.03
N SER A 523 -32.58 6.07 13.72
CA SER A 523 -33.47 5.49 12.71
C SER A 523 -33.61 3.96 12.76
N ALA A 524 -32.59 3.26 13.28
CA ALA A 524 -32.61 1.79 13.44
C ALA A 524 -33.00 1.33 14.85
N VAL A 525 -33.41 2.25 15.72
CA VAL A 525 -33.87 1.95 17.08
C VAL A 525 -35.41 1.94 17.10
N ASP A 526 -36.00 1.06 17.90
CA ASP A 526 -37.46 1.03 18.10
C ASP A 526 -37.96 2.27 18.84
N THR A 527 -39.24 2.60 18.63
CA THR A 527 -39.84 3.86 19.12
C THR A 527 -39.76 4.02 20.64
N GLU A 528 -39.96 2.94 21.39
CA GLU A 528 -39.89 2.97 22.87
C GLU A 528 -38.46 3.26 23.35
N THR A 529 -37.48 2.58 22.78
CA THR A 529 -36.06 2.81 23.12
C THR A 529 -35.60 4.19 22.66
N ASP A 530 -36.07 4.68 21.50
CA ASP A 530 -35.78 6.04 21.02
C ASP A 530 -36.28 7.10 22.03
N GLU A 531 -37.51 6.99 22.53
CA GLU A 531 -38.06 7.92 23.53
C GLU A 531 -37.26 7.87 24.85
N ARG A 532 -36.87 6.69 25.30
CA ARG A 532 -36.02 6.52 26.51
C ARG A 532 -34.65 7.16 26.34
N ILE A 533 -34.01 6.95 25.19
CA ILE A 533 -32.70 7.56 24.87
C ILE A 533 -32.82 9.08 24.86
N ARG A 534 -33.85 9.64 24.21
CA ARG A 534 -34.06 11.10 24.16
C ARG A 534 -34.30 11.68 25.56
N THR A 535 -35.09 11.02 26.39
CA THR A 535 -35.34 11.46 27.74
C THR A 535 -34.06 11.47 28.56
N ALA A 536 -33.23 10.42 28.47
CA ALA A 536 -31.93 10.33 29.12
C ALA A 536 -30.95 11.39 28.61
N LEU A 537 -30.89 11.57 27.26
CA LEU A 537 -30.05 12.59 26.64
C LEU A 537 -30.45 14.01 27.04
N ASN A 538 -31.74 14.35 27.06
CA ASN A 538 -32.22 15.65 27.46
C ASN A 538 -31.86 15.98 28.92
N ALA A 539 -31.76 14.97 29.79
CA ALA A 539 -31.32 15.16 31.19
C ALA A 539 -29.80 15.40 31.26
N ASP A 540 -28.99 14.61 30.54
CA ASP A 540 -27.53 14.66 30.56
C ASP A 540 -26.95 15.85 29.74
N LEU A 541 -27.66 16.32 28.69
CA LEU A 541 -27.17 17.32 27.74
C LEU A 541 -27.69 18.75 28.00
N LYS A 542 -28.22 19.06 29.19
CA LYS A 542 -28.68 20.40 29.50
C LYS A 542 -27.59 21.45 29.33
N GLY A 543 -27.87 22.46 28.47
CA GLY A 543 -26.93 23.55 28.17
C GLY A 543 -25.87 23.20 27.10
N ILE A 544 -25.94 22.03 26.49
CA ILE A 544 -25.11 21.62 25.36
C ILE A 544 -25.88 21.94 24.07
N THR A 545 -25.19 22.49 23.05
CA THR A 545 -25.79 22.74 21.74
C THR A 545 -25.95 21.40 21.00
N ASN A 546 -27.20 21.06 20.66
CA ASN A 546 -27.54 19.78 20.06
C ASN A 546 -28.10 19.98 18.63
N ILE A 547 -27.47 19.39 17.62
CA ILE A 547 -27.93 19.43 16.23
C ILE A 547 -28.43 18.02 15.87
N ILE A 548 -29.70 17.93 15.48
CA ILE A 548 -30.37 16.68 15.13
C ILE A 548 -30.74 16.70 13.65
N VAL A 549 -30.03 15.93 12.84
CA VAL A 549 -30.39 15.67 11.45
C VAL A 549 -31.30 14.46 11.42
N SER A 550 -32.52 14.60 10.95
CA SER A 550 -33.46 13.49 10.85
C SER A 550 -34.44 13.66 9.68
N HIS A 551 -34.93 12.54 9.17
CA HIS A 551 -36.04 12.48 8.25
C HIS A 551 -37.38 12.15 8.95
N ARG A 552 -37.36 11.86 10.28
CA ARG A 552 -38.56 11.62 11.10
C ARG A 552 -39.00 12.92 11.75
N ILE A 553 -40.23 13.34 11.42
CA ILE A 553 -40.79 14.56 11.98
C ILE A 553 -40.98 14.47 13.50
N THR A 554 -41.39 13.31 14.01
CA THR A 554 -41.56 13.05 15.46
C THR A 554 -40.30 13.38 16.25
N THR A 555 -39.09 13.13 15.67
CA THR A 555 -37.82 13.53 16.25
C THR A 555 -37.64 15.05 16.29
N LEU A 556 -38.04 15.73 15.24
CA LEU A 556 -37.84 17.19 15.05
C LEU A 556 -38.85 18.06 15.79
N LEU A 557 -40.02 17.49 16.14
CA LEU A 557 -41.02 18.21 16.94
C LEU A 557 -40.49 18.59 18.35
N GLY A 558 -39.51 17.87 18.88
CA GLY A 558 -38.87 18.17 20.17
C GLY A 558 -37.73 19.19 20.10
N CYS A 559 -37.41 19.72 18.94
CA CYS A 559 -36.36 20.74 18.76
C CYS A 559 -36.89 22.16 19.01
N ASP A 560 -36.03 23.07 19.48
CA ASP A 560 -36.36 24.47 19.66
C ASP A 560 -36.58 25.17 18.32
N ARG A 561 -35.75 24.86 17.34
CA ARG A 561 -35.90 25.38 15.95
C ARG A 561 -35.51 24.30 14.95
N VAL A 562 -36.05 24.40 13.75
CA VAL A 562 -35.75 23.47 12.65
C VAL A 562 -35.38 24.25 11.38
N LEU A 563 -34.33 23.86 10.73
CA LEU A 563 -33.92 24.24 9.39
C LEU A 563 -34.50 23.23 8.39
N VAL A 564 -35.23 23.72 7.40
CA VAL A 564 -35.67 22.91 6.25
C VAL A 564 -34.71 23.17 5.09
N LEU A 565 -34.03 22.14 4.64
CA LEU A 565 -33.01 22.20 3.59
C LEU A 565 -33.54 21.59 2.29
N GLU A 566 -33.62 22.37 1.23
CA GLU A 566 -34.02 21.93 -0.11
C GLU A 566 -32.99 22.37 -1.14
N ASN A 567 -32.49 21.42 -1.94
CA ASN A 567 -31.53 21.65 -3.03
C ASN A 567 -30.28 22.48 -2.63
N GLY A 568 -29.82 22.30 -1.40
CA GLY A 568 -28.63 22.98 -0.87
C GLY A 568 -28.87 24.37 -0.29
N THR A 569 -30.13 24.82 -0.21
CA THR A 569 -30.51 26.13 0.33
C THR A 569 -31.45 25.98 1.54
N ALA A 570 -31.45 26.95 2.44
CA ALA A 570 -32.43 27.04 3.52
C ALA A 570 -33.79 27.49 2.95
N SER A 571 -34.73 26.56 2.82
CA SER A 571 -36.06 26.88 2.32
C SER A 571 -36.96 27.51 3.41
N ASP A 572 -36.84 27.04 4.65
CA ASP A 572 -37.56 27.61 5.79
C ASP A 572 -36.78 27.39 7.11
N ILE A 573 -36.97 28.27 8.08
CA ILE A 573 -36.41 28.17 9.43
C ILE A 573 -37.47 28.67 10.42
N GLY A 574 -37.78 27.86 11.44
CA GLY A 574 -38.75 28.26 12.46
C GLY A 574 -38.85 27.26 13.60
N THR A 575 -39.73 27.54 14.56
CA THR A 575 -40.13 26.51 15.55
C THR A 575 -40.98 25.44 14.84
N PRO A 576 -41.00 24.19 15.32
CA PRO A 576 -41.84 23.15 14.72
C PRO A 576 -43.31 23.57 14.56
N GLN A 577 -43.85 24.32 15.55
CA GLN A 577 -45.24 24.82 15.52
C GLN A 577 -45.45 25.86 14.39
N GLU A 578 -44.49 26.78 14.19
CA GLU A 578 -44.55 27.74 13.10
C GLU A 578 -44.49 27.06 11.73
N LEU A 579 -43.61 26.06 11.60
CA LEU A 579 -43.42 25.33 10.33
C LEU A 579 -44.64 24.46 9.99
N LEU A 580 -45.37 23.94 10.98
CA LEU A 580 -46.63 23.23 10.76
C LEU A 580 -47.77 24.15 10.28
N GLN A 581 -47.71 25.45 10.59
CA GLN A 581 -48.71 26.43 10.13
C GLN A 581 -48.41 26.96 8.74
N ARG A 582 -47.18 26.80 8.24
CA ARG A 582 -46.77 27.22 6.90
C ARG A 582 -46.95 26.09 5.90
N ASP A 583 -47.34 26.45 4.67
CA ASP A 583 -47.39 25.48 3.58
C ASP A 583 -45.97 25.25 3.02
N GLY A 584 -45.31 24.21 3.53
CA GLY A 584 -43.92 23.91 3.22
C GLY A 584 -43.61 22.41 3.28
N LEU A 585 -42.33 22.05 3.05
CA LEU A 585 -41.86 20.66 3.07
C LEU A 585 -42.09 20.02 4.45
N PHE A 586 -41.88 20.78 5.55
CA PHE A 586 -42.05 20.27 6.91
C PHE A 586 -43.47 19.77 7.15
N ARG A 587 -44.48 20.58 6.80
CA ARG A 587 -45.90 20.21 6.94
C ARG A 587 -46.27 19.01 6.07
N ARG A 588 -45.84 19.02 4.80
CA ARG A 588 -46.12 17.90 3.88
C ARG A 588 -45.59 16.57 4.40
N ILE A 589 -44.36 16.54 4.94
CA ILE A 589 -43.78 15.34 5.50
C ILE A 589 -44.52 14.93 6.78
N TYR A 590 -44.93 15.91 7.62
CA TYR A 590 -45.73 15.66 8.82
C TYR A 590 -47.05 14.98 8.46
N ASP A 591 -47.81 15.55 7.54
CA ASP A 591 -49.10 15.01 7.11
C ASP A 591 -48.97 13.56 6.57
N ILE A 592 -47.92 13.29 5.78
CA ILE A 592 -47.67 11.94 5.25
C ILE A 592 -47.29 10.96 6.38
N GLN A 593 -46.43 11.34 7.31
CA GLN A 593 -45.98 10.43 8.38
C GLN A 593 -47.12 10.14 9.38
N MET A 594 -47.93 11.13 9.73
CA MET A 594 -49.07 10.93 10.62
C MET A 594 -50.16 10.07 9.97
N ALA A 595 -50.43 10.23 8.67
CA ALA A 595 -51.40 9.39 7.96
C ALA A 595 -50.95 7.91 7.95
N ILE A 596 -49.66 7.62 7.81
CA ILE A 596 -49.10 6.24 7.87
C ILE A 596 -49.20 5.65 9.29
N GLU A 597 -48.97 6.47 10.32
CA GLU A 597 -49.12 6.01 11.72
C GLU A 597 -50.57 5.70 12.06
N GLU A 598 -51.54 6.51 11.58
CA GLU A 598 -52.97 6.25 11.77
C GLU A 598 -53.46 4.99 11.04
N GLU A 599 -52.92 4.65 9.88
CA GLU A 599 -53.25 3.42 9.14
C GLU A 599 -52.59 2.18 9.73
N SER A 600 -51.56 2.30 10.56
CA SER A 600 -50.82 1.16 11.17
C SER A 600 -51.31 0.75 12.56
N VAL A 601 -52.22 1.53 13.16
CA VAL A 601 -52.94 1.21 14.43
C VAL A 601 -54.29 0.61 14.11
#